data_d65f024489c40aa6afdc16ab52e7fbc6
#
_entry.id   d65f024489c40aa6afdc16ab52e7fbc6
#
_cell.length_a   1.000
_cell.length_b   1.000
_cell.length_c   1.000
_cell.angle_alpha   90.00
_cell.angle_beta   90.00
_cell.angle_gamma   90.00
#
_symmetry.space_group_name_H-M   'P 1'
#
loop_
_entity.id
_entity.type
_entity.pdbx_description
1 polymer ?
#
loop_
_entity_poly.entity_id
_entity_poly.type
_entity_poly.pdbx_seq_one_letter_code
_entity_poly.pdbx_strand_id
1 'polypeptide(L)'
;QASWRGTWEYDGGAFMNQASHYVDLLEWLLGPIDKVQSMMSTTRDIEVEDSGVINVKCRNGALGSMNVTMLTYLKNFEGSITILGEKGTVRIGGVAANDVQHWEFDEKKDYDDKIKEVNYQIKSVYGYGHQLYYKNVIEVLQGKTEPETDGREGLKSLEIIIAAYLSARENKIISLPLEY
;
A
#
# COMPACT_ATOMS: atom_id res chain seq x y z
N GLN A 1 3.84 -13.66 -21.27
CA GLN A 1 2.84 -13.21 -20.27
C GLN A 1 1.49 -13.74 -20.66
N ALA A 2 0.62 -14.05 -19.68
CA ALA A 2 -0.75 -14.43 -19.97
C ALA A 2 -1.49 -13.28 -20.65
N SER A 3 -2.32 -13.57 -21.65
CA SER A 3 -2.98 -12.56 -22.49
C SER A 3 -3.94 -11.62 -21.75
N TRP A 4 -4.38 -11.98 -20.55
CA TRP A 4 -5.27 -11.18 -19.70
C TRP A 4 -4.55 -10.16 -18.84
N ARG A 5 -3.21 -10.28 -18.68
CA ARG A 5 -2.45 -9.33 -17.85
C ARG A 5 -2.32 -7.96 -18.53
N GLY A 6 -2.48 -6.91 -17.76
CA GLY A 6 -2.45 -5.55 -18.25
C GLY A 6 -3.73 -5.11 -18.96
N THR A 7 -4.85 -5.79 -18.70
CA THR A 7 -6.18 -5.43 -19.22
C THR A 7 -7.07 -4.87 -18.12
N TRP A 8 -8.00 -3.99 -18.49
CA TRP A 8 -8.99 -3.45 -17.55
C TRP A 8 -9.97 -4.51 -17.07
N GLU A 9 -10.29 -5.47 -17.92
CA GLU A 9 -11.31 -6.49 -17.64
C GLU A 9 -10.86 -7.49 -16.56
N TYR A 10 -9.58 -7.86 -16.51
CA TYR A 10 -9.14 -8.99 -15.69
C TYR A 10 -8.00 -8.71 -14.72
N ASP A 11 -7.23 -7.64 -14.88
CA ASP A 11 -6.00 -7.46 -14.11
C ASP A 11 -5.96 -6.13 -13.35
N GLY A 12 -6.38 -5.04 -13.99
CA GLY A 12 -6.11 -3.70 -13.50
C GLY A 12 -4.66 -3.28 -13.71
N GLY A 13 -4.33 -2.06 -13.30
CA GLY A 13 -3.01 -1.45 -13.49
C GLY A 13 -2.08 -1.58 -12.29
N ALA A 14 -1.04 -0.76 -12.33
CA ALA A 14 -0.01 -0.73 -11.29
C ALA A 14 -0.60 -0.47 -9.90
N PHE A 15 -1.61 0.39 -9.78
CA PHE A 15 -2.24 0.70 -8.51
C PHE A 15 -3.18 -0.40 -8.04
N MET A 16 -4.03 -0.93 -8.91
CA MET A 16 -5.00 -1.94 -8.53
C MET A 16 -4.34 -3.27 -8.16
N ASN A 17 -3.31 -3.67 -8.89
CA ASN A 17 -2.65 -4.95 -8.73
C ASN A 17 -1.42 -4.87 -7.82
N GLN A 18 -0.42 -4.05 -8.17
CA GLN A 18 0.89 -4.06 -7.51
C GLN A 18 0.93 -3.20 -6.25
N ALA A 19 0.26 -2.06 -6.26
CA ALA A 19 0.35 -1.09 -5.17
C ALA A 19 -0.81 -1.14 -4.18
N SER A 20 -1.82 -1.96 -4.40
CA SER A 20 -2.98 -2.09 -3.50
C SER A 20 -2.58 -2.33 -2.03
N HIS A 21 -1.55 -3.14 -1.79
CA HIS A 21 -1.02 -3.40 -0.45
C HIS A 21 -0.44 -2.14 0.20
N TYR A 22 0.22 -1.28 -0.57
CA TYR A 22 0.79 -0.03 -0.06
C TYR A 22 -0.27 1.05 0.15
N VAL A 23 -1.34 1.04 -0.63
CA VAL A 23 -2.51 1.91 -0.40
C VAL A 23 -3.18 1.53 0.92
N ASP A 24 -3.37 0.25 1.17
CA ASP A 24 -3.90 -0.29 2.42
C ASP A 24 -3.02 0.10 3.62
N LEU A 25 -1.71 -0.15 3.52
CA LEU A 25 -0.76 0.24 4.56
C LEU A 25 -0.73 1.75 4.81
N LEU A 26 -0.88 2.57 3.77
CA LEU A 26 -0.91 4.02 3.90
C LEU A 26 -2.11 4.47 4.74
N GLU A 27 -3.30 3.96 4.43
CA GLU A 27 -4.53 4.26 5.15
C GLU A 27 -4.48 3.74 6.59
N TRP A 28 -4.02 2.50 6.78
CA TRP A 28 -3.87 1.89 8.09
C TRP A 28 -2.91 2.65 9.01
N LEU A 29 -1.77 3.11 8.48
CA LEU A 29 -0.74 3.81 9.27
C LEU A 29 -1.05 5.28 9.52
N LEU A 30 -1.64 5.99 8.55
CA LEU A 30 -1.89 7.44 8.63
C LEU A 30 -3.31 7.78 9.06
N GLY A 31 -4.22 6.82 9.02
CA GLY A 31 -5.64 7.01 9.27
C GLY A 31 -6.45 7.40 8.03
N PRO A 32 -7.77 7.59 8.18
CA PRO A 32 -8.69 7.74 7.07
C PRO A 32 -8.33 8.88 6.12
N ILE A 33 -8.33 8.58 4.82
CA ILE A 33 -8.07 9.54 3.76
C ILE A 33 -9.31 10.43 3.54
N ASP A 34 -9.07 11.73 3.32
CA ASP A 34 -10.10 12.74 3.01
C ASP A 34 -10.09 13.12 1.53
N LYS A 35 -8.88 13.27 0.94
CA LYS A 35 -8.72 13.74 -0.43
C LYS A 35 -7.62 12.98 -1.15
N VAL A 36 -7.87 12.75 -2.45
CA VAL A 36 -6.95 12.06 -3.36
C VAL A 36 -6.76 12.88 -4.62
N GLN A 37 -5.51 13.03 -5.05
CA GLN A 37 -5.11 13.58 -6.34
C GLN A 37 -4.11 12.66 -6.99
N SER A 38 -4.27 12.35 -8.26
CA SER A 38 -3.36 11.43 -8.94
C SER A 38 -3.08 11.83 -10.38
N MET A 39 -1.94 11.35 -10.88
CA MET A 39 -1.57 11.32 -12.31
C MET A 39 -1.08 9.91 -12.64
N MET A 40 -1.49 9.39 -13.77
CA MET A 40 -1.18 8.03 -14.23
C MET A 40 -0.69 8.06 -15.66
N SER A 41 0.15 7.10 -16.03
CA SER A 41 0.71 6.95 -17.36
C SER A 41 0.83 5.49 -17.74
N THR A 42 0.70 5.21 -19.03
CA THR A 42 0.95 3.90 -19.64
C THR A 42 2.10 4.06 -20.64
N THR A 43 3.21 3.41 -20.36
CA THR A 43 4.43 3.46 -21.18
C THR A 43 4.61 2.18 -21.99
N ARG A 44 4.18 1.05 -21.44
CA ARG A 44 4.21 -0.26 -22.11
C ARG A 44 3.03 -0.41 -23.05
N ASP A 45 3.12 -1.38 -23.94
CA ASP A 45 2.00 -1.78 -24.82
C ASP A 45 1.01 -2.66 -24.04
N ILE A 46 0.23 -2.02 -23.15
CA ILE A 46 -0.84 -2.59 -22.32
C ILE A 46 -1.99 -1.57 -22.19
N GLU A 47 -3.16 -2.02 -21.75
CA GLU A 47 -4.35 -1.16 -21.64
C GLU A 47 -4.35 -0.26 -20.40
N VAL A 48 -3.75 -0.75 -19.32
CA VAL A 48 -3.81 -0.13 -17.99
C VAL A 48 -2.57 0.72 -17.72
N GLU A 49 -2.60 1.52 -16.65
CA GLU A 49 -1.41 2.27 -16.23
C GLU A 49 -0.32 1.34 -15.68
N ASP A 50 0.92 1.68 -16.00
CA ASP A 50 2.12 1.04 -15.47
C ASP A 50 2.94 1.94 -14.53
N SER A 51 2.55 3.19 -14.43
CA SER A 51 3.20 4.20 -13.59
C SER A 51 2.23 5.26 -13.14
N GLY A 52 2.46 5.84 -11.97
CA GLY A 52 1.68 6.97 -11.51
C GLY A 52 2.09 7.47 -10.13
N VAL A 53 1.48 8.58 -9.77
CA VAL A 53 1.64 9.23 -8.47
C VAL A 53 0.28 9.52 -7.87
N ILE A 54 0.17 9.30 -6.56
CA ILE A 54 -1.01 9.66 -5.77
C ILE A 54 -0.56 10.59 -4.65
N ASN A 55 -1.22 11.72 -4.50
CA ASN A 55 -1.13 12.58 -3.32
C ASN A 55 -2.40 12.41 -2.50
N VAL A 56 -2.25 12.32 -1.19
CA VAL A 56 -3.38 12.16 -0.26
C VAL A 56 -3.34 13.20 0.85
N LYS A 57 -4.52 13.56 1.33
CA LYS A 57 -4.71 14.27 2.59
C LYS A 57 -5.58 13.43 3.50
N CYS A 58 -5.10 13.14 4.70
CA CYS A 58 -5.86 12.42 5.72
C CYS A 58 -6.79 13.36 6.50
N ARG A 59 -7.83 12.82 7.11
CA ARG A 59 -8.77 13.60 7.95
C ARG A 59 -8.10 14.24 9.17
N ASN A 60 -7.03 13.63 9.69
CA ASN A 60 -6.23 14.19 10.78
C ASN A 60 -5.25 15.29 10.33
N GLY A 61 -5.22 15.62 9.04
CA GLY A 61 -4.37 16.65 8.45
C GLY A 61 -3.05 16.16 7.90
N ALA A 62 -2.65 14.90 8.11
CA ALA A 62 -1.44 14.34 7.52
C ALA A 62 -1.49 14.36 5.99
N LEU A 63 -0.34 14.54 5.38
CA LEU A 63 -0.16 14.51 3.92
C LEU A 63 0.71 13.31 3.55
N GLY A 64 0.38 12.68 2.43
CA GLY A 64 1.16 11.58 1.89
C GLY A 64 1.29 11.66 0.38
N SER A 65 2.33 11.04 -0.14
CA SER A 65 2.49 10.80 -1.57
C SER A 65 2.95 9.37 -1.80
N MET A 66 2.43 8.75 -2.86
CA MET A 66 2.83 7.44 -3.32
C MET A 66 3.28 7.52 -4.77
N ASN A 67 4.42 6.92 -5.06
CA ASN A 67 4.94 6.79 -6.42
C ASN A 67 5.01 5.31 -6.75
N VAL A 68 4.43 4.91 -7.86
CA VAL A 68 4.38 3.53 -8.32
C VAL A 68 4.84 3.45 -9.76
N THR A 69 5.68 2.46 -10.05
CA THR A 69 6.05 2.13 -11.42
C THR A 69 6.38 0.65 -11.57
N MET A 70 5.98 0.07 -12.69
CA MET A 70 6.40 -1.26 -13.13
C MET A 70 7.60 -1.21 -14.09
N LEU A 71 8.18 -0.03 -14.31
CA LEU A 71 9.28 0.23 -15.25
C LEU A 71 10.65 0.11 -14.58
N THR A 72 10.89 -0.96 -13.84
CA THR A 72 12.20 -1.22 -13.21
C THR A 72 13.06 -2.14 -14.05
N TYR A 73 14.34 -1.81 -14.18
CA TYR A 73 15.35 -2.58 -14.91
C TYR A 73 16.38 -3.11 -13.92
N LEU A 74 16.74 -4.28 -14.00
CA LEU A 74 16.49 -5.60 -14.49
C LEU A 74 15.49 -6.38 -13.62
N LYS A 75 15.28 -5.93 -12.38
CA LYS A 75 14.49 -6.56 -11.32
C LYS A 75 13.79 -5.52 -10.48
N ASN A 76 12.87 -5.95 -9.64
CA ASN A 76 12.27 -5.08 -8.63
C ASN A 76 13.34 -4.34 -7.83
N PHE A 77 13.14 -3.06 -7.65
CA PHE A 77 14.11 -2.18 -7.02
C PHE A 77 13.77 -1.93 -5.56
N GLU A 78 12.59 -1.44 -5.28
CA GLU A 78 12.21 -1.00 -3.95
C GLU A 78 10.70 -1.13 -3.72
N GLY A 79 10.31 -1.49 -2.48
CA GLY A 79 8.99 -1.27 -1.93
C GLY A 79 9.17 -0.69 -0.54
N SER A 80 8.91 0.62 -0.35
CA SER A 80 9.21 1.30 0.91
C SER A 80 8.11 2.23 1.37
N ILE A 81 8.10 2.49 2.68
CA ILE A 81 7.24 3.48 3.34
C ILE A 81 8.14 4.30 4.25
N THR A 82 8.03 5.63 4.17
CA THR A 82 8.67 6.56 5.10
C THR A 82 7.60 7.40 5.78
N ILE A 83 7.63 7.46 7.10
CA ILE A 83 6.71 8.26 7.91
C ILE A 83 7.54 9.27 8.69
N LEU A 84 7.21 10.55 8.52
CA LEU A 84 7.80 11.68 9.21
C LEU A 84 6.76 12.25 10.16
N GLY A 85 6.91 12.02 11.45
CA GLY A 85 6.01 12.48 12.48
C GLY A 85 6.69 13.48 13.43
N GLU A 86 5.90 14.21 14.20
CA GLU A 86 6.41 15.16 15.20
C GLU A 86 7.31 14.50 16.26
N LYS A 87 7.03 13.23 16.57
CA LYS A 87 7.68 12.49 17.65
C LYS A 87 8.51 11.32 17.18
N GLY A 88 8.70 11.17 15.88
CA GLY A 88 9.53 10.11 15.35
C GLY A 88 9.53 10.02 13.85
N THR A 89 10.54 9.33 13.36
CA THR A 89 10.74 9.04 11.93
C THR A 89 10.95 7.55 11.75
N VAL A 90 10.20 6.96 10.82
CA VAL A 90 10.31 5.55 10.46
C VAL A 90 10.49 5.40 8.96
N ARG A 91 11.43 4.55 8.53
CA ARG A 91 11.53 4.07 7.16
C ARG A 91 11.63 2.55 7.15
N ILE A 92 10.70 1.95 6.45
CA ILE A 92 10.71 0.53 6.11
C ILE A 92 10.95 0.44 4.62
N GLY A 93 11.94 -0.31 4.21
CA GLY A 93 12.38 -0.44 2.82
C GLY A 93 12.64 -1.89 2.43
N GLY A 94 13.56 -2.07 1.47
CA GLY A 94 13.81 -3.37 0.84
C GLY A 94 12.93 -3.60 -0.38
N VAL A 95 12.97 -4.80 -0.94
CA VAL A 95 12.19 -5.14 -2.14
C VAL A 95 10.72 -5.48 -1.85
N ALA A 96 10.37 -5.67 -0.57
CA ALA A 96 9.03 -6.05 -0.13
C ALA A 96 8.71 -5.50 1.26
N ALA A 97 9.14 -4.29 1.59
CA ALA A 97 8.97 -3.66 2.91
C ALA A 97 9.42 -4.58 4.08
N ASN A 98 10.56 -5.22 3.92
CA ASN A 98 11.09 -6.25 4.82
C ASN A 98 12.34 -5.82 5.60
N ASP A 99 12.72 -4.56 5.51
CA ASP A 99 13.95 -4.00 6.11
C ASP A 99 13.65 -2.67 6.80
N VAL A 100 13.74 -2.63 8.13
CA VAL A 100 13.63 -1.40 8.90
C VAL A 100 14.94 -0.63 8.77
N GLN A 101 14.94 0.40 7.95
CA GLN A 101 16.11 1.20 7.58
C GLN A 101 16.34 2.37 8.53
N HIS A 102 15.24 2.95 9.05
CA HIS A 102 15.28 4.05 10.01
C HIS A 102 14.18 3.84 11.04
N TRP A 103 14.52 4.06 12.32
CA TRP A 103 13.60 3.96 13.44
C TRP A 103 14.10 4.87 14.56
N GLU A 104 13.46 6.01 14.74
CA GLU A 104 13.87 7.02 15.72
C GLU A 104 12.65 7.72 16.29
N PHE A 105 12.57 7.80 17.61
CA PHE A 105 11.49 8.45 18.35
C PHE A 105 12.04 9.33 19.47
N ASP A 106 11.28 10.36 19.87
CA ASP A 106 11.60 11.25 21.00
C ASP A 106 11.60 10.50 22.33
N GLU A 107 10.73 9.50 22.48
CA GLU A 107 10.68 8.60 23.62
C GLU A 107 11.15 7.20 23.23
N LYS A 108 12.23 6.73 23.88
CA LYS A 108 12.73 5.38 23.66
C LYS A 108 11.83 4.33 24.35
N LYS A 109 11.56 3.23 23.66
CA LYS A 109 10.83 2.06 24.16
C LYS A 109 11.77 0.86 24.30
N ASP A 110 11.44 -0.09 25.16
CA ASP A 110 12.27 -1.27 25.43
C ASP A 110 12.54 -2.14 24.19
N TYR A 111 11.70 -2.08 23.19
CA TYR A 111 11.86 -2.84 21.93
C TYR A 111 12.68 -2.12 20.87
N ASP A 112 12.98 -0.83 21.01
CA ASP A 112 13.67 -0.05 19.97
C ASP A 112 15.07 -0.58 19.66
N ASP A 113 15.79 -1.07 20.67
CA ASP A 113 17.13 -1.67 20.48
C ASP A 113 17.08 -2.97 19.68
N LYS A 114 15.92 -3.63 19.64
CA LYS A 114 15.69 -4.90 18.94
C LYS A 114 14.97 -4.75 17.61
N ILE A 115 14.61 -3.55 17.23
CA ILE A 115 13.76 -3.35 16.06
C ILE A 115 14.38 -3.90 14.76
N LYS A 116 15.71 -3.90 14.66
CA LYS A 116 16.41 -4.48 13.50
C LYS A 116 16.38 -6.01 13.45
N GLU A 117 16.02 -6.67 14.57
CA GLU A 117 15.89 -8.13 14.62
C GLU A 117 14.63 -8.60 13.85
N VAL A 118 13.66 -7.69 13.57
CA VAL A 118 12.48 -7.99 12.75
C VAL A 118 12.79 -8.04 11.25
N ASN A 119 13.98 -7.55 10.85
CA ASN A 119 14.42 -7.63 9.47
C ASN A 119 14.64 -9.08 9.05
N TYR A 120 14.17 -9.44 7.88
CA TYR A 120 14.31 -10.80 7.39
C TYR A 120 14.67 -10.87 5.91
N GLN A 121 15.38 -11.93 5.55
CA GLN A 121 15.68 -12.24 4.17
C GLN A 121 14.48 -12.92 3.53
N ILE A 122 14.02 -12.38 2.43
CA ILE A 122 12.93 -12.97 1.66
C ILE A 122 13.47 -13.79 0.49
N LYS A 123 12.90 -14.98 0.30
CA LYS A 123 13.15 -15.82 -0.88
C LYS A 123 12.24 -15.48 -2.05
N SER A 124 11.13 -14.83 -1.76
CA SER A 124 10.16 -14.34 -2.73
C SER A 124 9.46 -13.09 -2.20
N VAL A 125 8.85 -12.31 -3.08
CA VAL A 125 8.09 -11.09 -2.74
C VAL A 125 6.89 -11.33 -1.80
N TYR A 126 6.49 -12.57 -1.60
CA TYR A 126 5.34 -12.91 -0.73
C TYR A 126 5.68 -12.93 0.77
N GLY A 127 6.95 -12.95 1.15
CA GLY A 127 7.36 -12.98 2.56
C GLY A 127 6.72 -14.11 3.37
N TYR A 128 6.45 -13.85 4.65
CA TYR A 128 5.88 -14.82 5.60
C TYR A 128 4.45 -14.48 6.07
N GLY A 129 3.87 -13.38 5.59
CA GLY A 129 2.56 -12.88 6.05
C GLY A 129 1.40 -13.85 5.80
N HIS A 130 1.45 -14.64 4.72
CA HIS A 130 0.39 -15.59 4.37
C HIS A 130 0.10 -16.62 5.46
N GLN A 131 1.12 -17.08 6.19
CA GLN A 131 0.93 -18.06 7.25
C GLN A 131 0.09 -17.49 8.40
N LEU A 132 0.35 -16.23 8.79
CA LEU A 132 -0.40 -15.54 9.84
C LEU A 132 -1.83 -15.27 9.38
N TYR A 133 -2.02 -14.83 8.16
CA TYR A 133 -3.33 -14.62 7.56
C TYR A 133 -4.17 -15.89 7.57
N TYR A 134 -3.66 -17.01 7.05
CA TYR A 134 -4.40 -18.27 7.03
C TYR A 134 -4.66 -18.83 8.44
N LYS A 135 -3.77 -18.59 9.41
CA LYS A 135 -4.03 -18.94 10.79
C LYS A 135 -5.25 -18.20 11.32
N ASN A 136 -5.32 -16.88 11.12
CA ASN A 136 -6.50 -16.10 11.53
C ASN A 136 -7.77 -16.59 10.83
N VAL A 137 -7.74 -16.85 9.50
CA VAL A 137 -8.89 -17.41 8.76
C VAL A 137 -9.39 -18.72 9.39
N ILE A 138 -8.48 -19.64 9.72
CA ILE A 138 -8.84 -20.92 10.36
C ILE A 138 -9.45 -20.70 11.73
N GLU A 139 -8.90 -19.82 12.53
CA GLU A 139 -9.40 -19.50 13.89
C GLU A 139 -10.80 -18.86 13.83
N VAL A 140 -11.04 -17.98 12.86
CA VAL A 140 -12.37 -17.38 12.58
C VAL A 140 -13.39 -18.47 12.19
N LEU A 141 -13.03 -19.36 11.26
CA LEU A 141 -13.90 -20.45 10.83
C LEU A 141 -14.22 -21.44 11.97
N GLN A 142 -13.35 -21.54 12.97
CA GLN A 142 -13.56 -22.33 14.18
C GLN A 142 -14.34 -21.58 15.27
N GLY A 143 -14.72 -20.33 15.05
CA GLY A 143 -15.41 -19.49 16.04
C GLY A 143 -14.56 -19.07 17.23
N LYS A 144 -13.22 -19.05 17.08
CA LYS A 144 -12.27 -18.71 18.15
C LYS A 144 -11.94 -17.23 18.23
N THR A 145 -12.05 -16.51 17.12
CA THR A 145 -11.72 -15.09 17.01
C THR A 145 -12.52 -14.44 15.90
N GLU A 146 -12.51 -13.13 15.85
CA GLU A 146 -13.01 -12.32 14.72
C GLU A 146 -11.94 -12.17 13.64
N PRO A 147 -12.33 -11.86 12.38
CA PRO A 147 -11.36 -11.60 11.31
C PRO A 147 -10.55 -10.33 11.61
N GLU A 148 -9.23 -10.41 11.49
CA GLU A 148 -8.35 -9.24 11.61
C GLU A 148 -8.52 -8.29 10.43
N THR A 149 -8.87 -8.83 9.25
CA THR A 149 -9.20 -8.07 8.05
C THR A 149 -10.46 -8.65 7.42
N ASP A 150 -11.45 -7.82 7.18
CA ASP A 150 -12.70 -8.21 6.51
C ASP A 150 -12.91 -7.42 5.21
N GLY A 151 -14.04 -7.68 4.55
CA GLY A 151 -14.38 -6.98 3.31
C GLY A 151 -14.62 -5.48 3.49
N ARG A 152 -14.94 -5.00 4.70
CA ARG A 152 -15.11 -3.57 4.97
C ARG A 152 -13.76 -2.87 5.05
N GLU A 153 -12.75 -3.51 5.62
CA GLU A 153 -11.38 -3.00 5.61
C GLU A 153 -10.86 -2.94 4.16
N GLY A 154 -11.05 -4.00 3.38
CA GLY A 154 -10.68 -4.01 1.96
C GLY A 154 -11.40 -2.97 1.12
N LEU A 155 -12.64 -2.60 1.47
CA LEU A 155 -13.39 -1.56 0.78
C LEU A 155 -12.73 -0.18 0.93
N LYS A 156 -12.14 0.14 2.07
CA LYS A 156 -11.46 1.42 2.30
C LYS A 156 -10.29 1.62 1.32
N SER A 157 -9.43 0.61 1.20
CA SER A 157 -8.30 0.65 0.27
C SER A 157 -8.77 0.72 -1.19
N LEU A 158 -9.80 -0.06 -1.54
CA LEU A 158 -10.37 -0.06 -2.88
C LEU A 158 -10.95 1.31 -3.23
N GLU A 159 -11.65 1.95 -2.31
CA GLU A 159 -12.23 3.29 -2.50
C GLU A 159 -11.16 4.34 -2.80
N ILE A 160 -10.02 4.29 -2.11
CA ILE A 160 -8.87 5.18 -2.36
C ILE A 160 -8.33 4.97 -3.79
N ILE A 161 -8.20 3.71 -4.23
CA ILE A 161 -7.72 3.37 -5.57
C ILE A 161 -8.72 3.87 -6.64
N ILE A 162 -10.01 3.65 -6.44
CA ILE A 162 -11.06 4.15 -7.35
C ILE A 162 -11.00 5.68 -7.40
N ALA A 163 -10.86 6.36 -6.26
CA ALA A 163 -10.72 7.81 -6.21
C ALA A 163 -9.47 8.29 -6.97
N ALA A 164 -8.37 7.54 -6.92
CA ALA A 164 -7.17 7.83 -7.69
C ALA A 164 -7.43 7.71 -9.21
N TYR A 165 -8.08 6.67 -9.67
CA TYR A 165 -8.46 6.56 -11.09
C TYR A 165 -9.42 7.67 -11.53
N LEU A 166 -10.42 8.01 -10.71
CA LEU A 166 -11.30 9.14 -10.98
C LEU A 166 -10.53 10.45 -11.06
N SER A 167 -9.61 10.69 -10.12
CA SER A 167 -8.77 11.88 -10.10
C SER A 167 -7.91 12.02 -11.36
N ALA A 168 -7.25 10.95 -11.79
CA ALA A 168 -6.45 10.94 -13.00
C ALA A 168 -7.29 11.19 -14.26
N ARG A 169 -8.46 10.55 -14.35
CA ARG A 169 -9.38 10.68 -15.49
C ARG A 169 -9.97 12.07 -15.61
N GLU A 170 -10.37 12.67 -14.48
CA GLU A 170 -11.11 13.93 -14.44
C GLU A 170 -10.20 15.14 -14.18
N ASN A 171 -8.90 14.88 -13.94
CA ASN A 171 -7.89 15.88 -13.63
C ASN A 171 -8.30 16.82 -12.47
N LYS A 172 -8.87 16.21 -11.42
CA LYS A 172 -9.32 16.94 -10.22
C LYS A 172 -9.03 16.19 -8.93
N ILE A 173 -9.12 16.91 -7.80
CA ILE A 173 -9.08 16.30 -6.46
C ILE A 173 -10.43 15.62 -6.20
N ILE A 174 -10.38 14.38 -5.72
CA ILE A 174 -11.55 13.60 -5.32
C ILE A 174 -11.60 13.58 -3.79
N SER A 175 -12.77 13.86 -3.24
CA SER A 175 -13.04 13.72 -1.79
C SER A 175 -13.60 12.33 -1.47
N LEU A 176 -13.28 11.84 -0.27
CA LEU A 176 -13.76 10.57 0.27
C LEU A 176 -14.70 10.80 1.49
N PRO A 177 -15.73 9.96 1.70
CA PRO A 177 -16.06 8.78 0.89
C PRO A 177 -16.62 9.15 -0.49
N LEU A 178 -16.56 8.20 -1.43
CA LEU A 178 -17.21 8.36 -2.74
C LEU A 178 -18.72 8.29 -2.56
N GLU A 179 -19.44 9.12 -3.34
CA GLU A 179 -20.90 9.02 -3.48
C GLU A 179 -21.20 8.05 -4.64
N TYR A 180 -22.00 7.02 -4.36
CA TYR A 180 -22.39 5.97 -5.32
C TYR A 180 -23.83 6.18 -5.81
#